data_568ed07f92fe2689d56771766433f88d
#
_entry.id   568ed07f92fe2689d56771766433f88d
#
_cell.length_a   1.000
_cell.length_b   1.000
_cell.length_c   1.000
_cell.angle_alpha   90.00
_cell.angle_beta   90.00
_cell.angle_gamma   90.00
#
_symmetry.space_group_name_H-M   'P 1'
#
loop_
_entity.id
_entity.type
_entity.pdbx_description
1 polymer ?
#
loop_
_entity_poly.entity_id
_entity_poly.type
_entity_poly.pdbx_seq_one_letter_code
_entity_poly.pdbx_strand_id
1 'polypeptide(L)'
;LVAFIYNALAFISYQITVAPDNIAPIYTAAGFALASVLIMGRKTLIGIWIGSVVANLFSFWDTSQMLELPLISTILSAVLVASGVTLGAALGAYFINLLNKGTYPLKTGWGVIIFLAISVFYSAICSLLGVSVISLFGLSVPNHFIFNWTIWWQGDFIGTIILTPFLTSWLYRYHIK
;
A
#
# COMPACT_ATOMS: atom_id res chain seq x y z
N LEU A 1 -1.05 -3.06 17.14
CA LEU A 1 -1.52 -4.21 16.35
C LEU A 1 -1.48 -3.92 14.84
N VAL A 2 -2.14 -2.84 14.36
CA VAL A 2 -2.19 -2.51 12.91
C VAL A 2 -0.79 -2.40 12.31
N ALA A 3 0.12 -1.64 12.92
CA ALA A 3 1.51 -1.50 12.45
C ALA A 3 2.24 -2.85 12.39
N PHE A 4 2.03 -3.72 13.38
CA PHE A 4 2.66 -5.03 13.43
C PHE A 4 2.17 -5.95 12.28
N ILE A 5 0.85 -6.02 12.07
CA ILE A 5 0.29 -6.84 10.98
C ILE A 5 0.73 -6.29 9.62
N TYR A 6 0.74 -4.96 9.45
CA TYR A 6 1.23 -4.32 8.24
C TYR A 6 2.67 -4.75 7.93
N ASN A 7 3.57 -4.70 8.92
CA ASN A 7 4.96 -5.11 8.75
C ASN A 7 5.11 -6.60 8.44
N ALA A 8 4.36 -7.47 9.11
CA ALA A 8 4.38 -8.90 8.83
C ALA A 8 3.99 -9.20 7.37
N LEU A 9 2.93 -8.54 6.86
CA LEU A 9 2.48 -8.68 5.48
C LEU A 9 3.48 -8.08 4.48
N ALA A 10 4.08 -6.93 4.79
CA ALA A 10 5.12 -6.32 3.98
C ALA A 10 6.35 -7.23 3.91
N PHE A 11 6.80 -7.78 5.05
CA PHE A 11 7.93 -8.69 5.10
C PHE A 11 7.70 -9.95 4.25
N ILE A 12 6.51 -10.54 4.30
CA ILE A 12 6.15 -11.67 3.43
C ILE A 12 6.22 -11.27 1.96
N SER A 13 5.70 -10.09 1.61
CA SER A 13 5.72 -9.58 0.24
C SER A 13 7.15 -9.34 -0.28
N TYR A 14 8.08 -8.92 0.58
CA TYR A 14 9.48 -8.71 0.22
C TYR A 14 10.27 -10.00 -0.05
N GLN A 15 9.74 -11.17 0.29
CA GLN A 15 10.37 -12.45 -0.07
C GLN A 15 10.28 -12.76 -1.57
N ILE A 16 9.43 -12.05 -2.33
CA ILE A 16 9.15 -12.28 -3.75
C ILE A 16 9.38 -11.01 -4.58
N THR A 17 10.49 -10.32 -4.36
CA THR A 17 10.79 -9.07 -5.08
C THR A 17 11.38 -9.32 -6.46
N VAL A 18 11.26 -8.32 -7.34
CA VAL A 18 11.78 -8.31 -8.72
C VAL A 18 12.96 -7.35 -8.82
N ALA A 19 14.08 -7.86 -9.36
CA ALA A 19 15.25 -7.04 -9.65
C ALA A 19 14.95 -6.02 -10.77
N PRO A 20 15.68 -4.90 -10.87
CA PRO A 20 16.86 -4.58 -10.05
C PRO A 20 16.55 -3.87 -8.73
N ASP A 21 15.39 -3.19 -8.60
CA ASP A 21 15.08 -2.34 -7.46
C ASP A 21 14.30 -3.06 -6.34
N ASN A 22 14.24 -4.39 -6.40
CA ASN A 22 13.63 -5.26 -5.37
C ASN A 22 12.19 -4.86 -5.00
N ILE A 23 11.36 -4.56 -6.01
CA ILE A 23 9.96 -4.20 -5.82
C ILE A 23 9.09 -5.47 -5.81
N ALA A 24 8.18 -5.57 -4.86
CA ALA A 24 7.30 -6.72 -4.69
C ALA A 24 6.14 -6.70 -5.72
N PRO A 25 6.00 -7.73 -6.58
CA PRO A 25 4.91 -7.82 -7.57
C PRO A 25 3.57 -8.20 -6.95
N ILE A 26 3.54 -8.59 -5.69
CA ILE A 26 2.35 -8.81 -4.86
C ILE A 26 2.60 -8.18 -3.50
N TYR A 27 1.90 -7.06 -3.20
CA TYR A 27 2.10 -6.33 -1.95
C TYR A 27 0.83 -6.35 -1.10
N THR A 28 0.71 -7.38 -0.27
CA THR A 28 -0.49 -7.64 0.55
C THR A 28 -0.75 -6.56 1.60
N ALA A 29 0.29 -5.86 2.06
CA ALA A 29 0.14 -4.76 3.02
C ALA A 29 -0.73 -3.60 2.50
N ALA A 30 -0.76 -3.35 1.17
CA ALA A 30 -1.65 -2.35 0.56
C ALA A 30 -3.13 -2.72 0.75
N GLY A 31 -3.48 -3.99 0.52
CA GLY A 31 -4.83 -4.50 0.75
C GLY A 31 -5.23 -4.47 2.23
N PHE A 32 -4.31 -4.78 3.13
CA PHE A 32 -4.53 -4.67 4.56
C PHE A 32 -4.78 -3.22 4.99
N ALA A 33 -4.02 -2.26 4.46
CA ALA A 33 -4.20 -0.85 4.75
C ALA A 33 -5.62 -0.39 4.38
N LEU A 34 -6.06 -0.65 3.14
CA LEU A 34 -7.39 -0.28 2.68
C LEU A 34 -8.49 -0.98 3.49
N ALA A 35 -8.37 -2.30 3.73
CA ALA A 35 -9.31 -3.06 4.54
C ALA A 35 -9.44 -2.52 5.97
N SER A 36 -8.30 -2.20 6.60
CA SER A 36 -8.28 -1.66 7.96
C SER A 36 -9.04 -0.35 8.08
N VAL A 37 -8.90 0.54 7.09
CA VAL A 37 -9.63 1.82 7.07
C VAL A 37 -11.13 1.58 6.81
N LEU A 38 -11.49 0.66 5.91
CA LEU A 38 -12.89 0.32 5.61
C LEU A 38 -13.61 -0.31 6.82
N ILE A 39 -12.93 -1.15 7.60
CA ILE A 39 -13.52 -1.89 8.71
C ILE A 39 -13.50 -1.08 10.01
N MET A 40 -12.34 -0.51 10.36
CA MET A 40 -12.11 0.12 11.65
C MET A 40 -12.06 1.66 11.58
N GLY A 41 -12.11 2.22 10.37
CA GLY A 41 -12.14 3.67 10.14
C GLY A 41 -10.78 4.34 10.31
N ARG A 42 -10.80 5.67 10.37
CA ARG A 42 -9.60 6.53 10.36
C ARG A 42 -8.63 6.31 11.52
N LYS A 43 -9.07 5.66 12.59
CA LYS A 43 -8.20 5.35 13.76
C LYS A 43 -7.00 4.48 13.41
N THR A 44 -7.08 3.74 12.31
CA THR A 44 -6.02 2.84 11.84
C THR A 44 -4.90 3.57 11.09
N LEU A 45 -5.13 4.80 10.61
CA LEU A 45 -4.18 5.54 9.78
C LEU A 45 -2.81 5.71 10.44
N ILE A 46 -2.76 6.01 11.72
CA ILE A 46 -1.49 6.13 12.47
C ILE A 46 -0.75 4.79 12.48
N GLY A 47 -1.47 3.69 12.70
CA GLY A 47 -0.87 2.35 12.68
C GLY A 47 -0.36 1.95 11.30
N ILE A 48 -1.09 2.30 10.25
CA ILE A 48 -0.68 2.08 8.85
C ILE A 48 0.58 2.90 8.54
N TRP A 49 0.59 4.17 8.93
CA TRP A 49 1.72 5.06 8.70
C TRP A 49 2.99 4.56 9.39
N ILE A 50 2.93 4.24 10.68
CA ILE A 50 4.07 3.69 11.43
C ILE A 50 4.54 2.38 10.81
N GLY A 51 3.60 1.47 10.50
CA GLY A 51 3.92 0.20 9.85
C GLY A 51 4.61 0.39 8.51
N SER A 52 4.09 1.30 7.69
CA SER A 52 4.67 1.60 6.38
C SER A 52 6.05 2.28 6.48
N VAL A 53 6.26 3.21 7.44
CA VAL A 53 7.60 3.79 7.67
C VAL A 53 8.60 2.70 8.01
N VAL A 54 8.29 1.82 8.95
CA VAL A 54 9.19 0.73 9.36
C VAL A 54 9.46 -0.23 8.20
N ALA A 55 8.42 -0.64 7.47
CA ALA A 55 8.56 -1.52 6.32
C ALA A 55 9.45 -0.92 5.21
N ASN A 56 9.26 0.36 4.89
CA ASN A 56 10.06 1.04 3.87
C ASN A 56 11.51 1.28 4.35
N LEU A 57 11.73 1.57 5.63
CA LEU A 57 13.08 1.66 6.18
C LEU A 57 13.85 0.34 5.98
N PHE A 58 13.22 -0.80 6.28
CA PHE A 58 13.83 -2.10 6.02
C PHE A 58 14.09 -2.35 4.54
N SER A 59 13.13 -2.05 3.68
CA SER A 59 13.25 -2.26 2.23
C SER A 59 14.36 -1.40 1.59
N PHE A 60 14.51 -0.16 2.04
CA PHE A 60 15.47 0.79 1.44
C PHE A 60 16.85 0.71 2.06
N TRP A 61 16.99 0.03 3.22
CA TRP A 61 18.24 0.01 3.98
C TRP A 61 19.41 -0.54 3.18
N ASP A 62 19.29 -1.75 2.64
CA ASP A 62 20.39 -2.40 1.92
C ASP A 62 20.78 -1.62 0.67
N THR A 63 19.79 -1.13 -0.09
CA THR A 63 20.03 -0.30 -1.28
C THR A 63 20.75 1.00 -0.91
N SER A 64 20.36 1.65 0.18
CA SER A 64 20.99 2.90 0.61
C SER A 64 22.44 2.68 1.08
N GLN A 65 22.75 1.55 1.73
CA GLN A 65 24.11 1.20 2.12
C GLN A 65 24.98 0.88 0.89
N MET A 66 24.45 0.12 -0.07
CA MET A 66 25.18 -0.21 -1.31
C MET A 66 25.51 1.03 -2.15
N LEU A 67 24.64 2.03 -2.13
CA LEU A 67 24.80 3.28 -2.89
C LEU A 67 25.46 4.39 -2.07
N GLU A 68 25.89 4.13 -0.86
CA GLU A 68 26.50 5.10 0.07
C GLU A 68 25.64 6.37 0.28
N LEU A 69 24.30 6.20 0.28
CA LEU A 69 23.39 7.33 0.41
C LEU A 69 23.35 7.84 1.85
N PRO A 70 23.15 9.16 2.04
CA PRO A 70 22.95 9.72 3.38
C PRO A 70 21.77 9.07 4.08
N LEU A 71 21.90 8.73 5.36
CA LEU A 71 20.81 8.15 6.18
C LEU A 71 19.52 8.98 6.12
N ILE A 72 19.65 10.29 6.03
CA ILE A 72 18.51 11.21 5.92
C ILE A 72 17.68 10.96 4.66
N SER A 73 18.32 10.58 3.54
CA SER A 73 17.62 10.25 2.29
C SER A 73 16.74 9.02 2.45
N THR A 74 17.25 7.99 3.12
CA THR A 74 16.52 6.76 3.44
C THR A 74 15.32 7.03 4.35
N ILE A 75 15.53 7.81 5.41
CA ILE A 75 14.47 8.16 6.37
C ILE A 75 13.38 9.01 5.68
N LEU A 76 13.78 10.05 4.94
CA LEU A 76 12.81 10.92 4.26
C LEU A 76 12.01 10.15 3.21
N SER A 77 12.67 9.28 2.44
CA SER A 77 11.98 8.42 1.46
C SER A 77 10.95 7.51 2.14
N ALA A 78 11.33 6.85 3.22
CA ALA A 78 10.41 5.97 3.96
C ALA A 78 9.20 6.73 4.51
N VAL A 79 9.42 7.93 5.07
CA VAL A 79 8.35 8.79 5.61
C VAL A 79 7.42 9.30 4.52
N LEU A 80 7.97 9.75 3.38
CA LEU A 80 7.18 10.27 2.27
C LEU A 80 6.35 9.17 1.61
N VAL A 81 6.95 8.00 1.35
CA VAL A 81 6.22 6.83 0.82
C VAL A 81 5.11 6.41 1.77
N ALA A 82 5.41 6.29 3.06
CA ALA A 82 4.41 5.92 4.06
C ALA A 82 3.25 6.93 4.15
N SER A 83 3.55 8.22 3.99
CA SER A 83 2.53 9.28 3.95
C SER A 83 1.64 9.14 2.71
N GLY A 84 2.23 8.86 1.54
CA GLY A 84 1.50 8.59 0.30
C GLY A 84 0.57 7.38 0.43
N VAL A 85 1.07 6.26 0.93
CA VAL A 85 0.29 5.02 1.17
C VAL A 85 -0.86 5.27 2.15
N THR A 86 -0.60 5.98 3.25
CA THR A 86 -1.62 6.26 4.27
C THR A 86 -2.72 7.17 3.75
N LEU A 87 -2.36 8.24 3.03
CA LEU A 87 -3.30 9.14 2.38
C LEU A 87 -4.11 8.40 1.30
N GLY A 88 -3.43 7.58 0.51
CA GLY A 88 -4.09 6.76 -0.50
C GLY A 88 -5.12 5.80 0.11
N ALA A 89 -4.78 5.09 1.19
CA ALA A 89 -5.72 4.20 1.88
C ALA A 89 -6.93 4.98 2.44
N ALA A 90 -6.69 6.18 3.00
CA ALA A 90 -7.75 7.05 3.49
C ALA A 90 -8.69 7.52 2.38
N LEU A 91 -8.13 7.98 1.25
CA LEU A 91 -8.90 8.45 0.09
C LEU A 91 -9.60 7.28 -0.62
N GLY A 92 -8.93 6.14 -0.80
CA GLY A 92 -9.53 4.94 -1.38
C GLY A 92 -10.76 4.49 -0.59
N ALA A 93 -10.62 4.37 0.73
CA ALA A 93 -11.74 4.03 1.61
C ALA A 93 -12.85 5.09 1.59
N TYR A 94 -12.50 6.38 1.55
CA TYR A 94 -13.46 7.46 1.45
C TYR A 94 -14.29 7.37 0.16
N PHE A 95 -13.67 7.22 -1.00
CA PHE A 95 -14.38 7.12 -2.28
C PHE A 95 -15.19 5.83 -2.40
N ILE A 96 -14.67 4.69 -1.93
CA ILE A 96 -15.44 3.45 -1.87
C ILE A 96 -16.71 3.64 -1.06
N ASN A 97 -16.64 4.21 0.13
CA ASN A 97 -17.79 4.44 0.99
C ASN A 97 -18.76 5.49 0.39
N LEU A 98 -18.23 6.56 -0.20
CA LEU A 98 -19.03 7.61 -0.83
C LEU A 98 -19.87 7.06 -1.98
N LEU A 99 -19.25 6.34 -2.91
CA LEU A 99 -19.91 5.82 -4.11
C LEU A 99 -20.84 4.64 -3.80
N ASN A 100 -20.54 3.86 -2.75
CA ASN A 100 -21.44 2.80 -2.26
C ASN A 100 -22.50 3.31 -1.27
N LYS A 101 -22.61 4.65 -1.06
CA LYS A 101 -23.58 5.27 -0.14
C LYS A 101 -23.55 4.66 1.27
N GLY A 102 -22.35 4.34 1.76
CA GLY A 102 -22.12 3.74 3.08
C GLY A 102 -22.55 2.26 3.20
N THR A 103 -22.98 1.62 2.11
CA THR A 103 -23.28 0.18 2.12
C THR A 103 -21.99 -0.64 1.95
N TYR A 104 -22.03 -1.91 2.38
CA TYR A 104 -20.89 -2.81 2.21
C TYR A 104 -20.49 -2.94 0.72
N PRO A 105 -19.24 -2.60 0.36
CA PRO A 105 -18.85 -2.47 -1.05
C PRO A 105 -19.04 -3.74 -1.88
N LEU A 106 -18.88 -4.91 -1.28
CA LEU A 106 -18.94 -6.19 -2.00
C LEU A 106 -20.32 -6.85 -1.94
N LYS A 107 -21.36 -6.14 -1.45
CA LYS A 107 -22.72 -6.67 -1.34
C LYS A 107 -23.45 -6.74 -2.70
N THR A 108 -23.08 -5.87 -3.63
CA THR A 108 -23.72 -5.75 -4.94
C THR A 108 -22.70 -5.80 -6.06
N GLY A 109 -23.09 -6.26 -7.25
CA GLY A 109 -22.21 -6.24 -8.42
C GLY A 109 -21.67 -4.86 -8.75
N TRP A 110 -22.52 -3.82 -8.59
CA TRP A 110 -22.12 -2.42 -8.76
C TRP A 110 -21.05 -2.00 -7.73
N GLY A 111 -21.21 -2.40 -6.47
CA GLY A 111 -20.22 -2.14 -5.43
C GLY A 111 -18.87 -2.79 -5.70
N VAL A 112 -18.87 -4.01 -6.28
CA VAL A 112 -17.63 -4.68 -6.73
C VAL A 112 -16.95 -3.88 -7.84
N ILE A 113 -17.71 -3.38 -8.82
CA ILE A 113 -17.16 -2.55 -9.91
C ILE A 113 -16.54 -1.27 -9.34
N ILE A 114 -17.21 -0.58 -8.44
CA ILE A 114 -16.66 0.61 -7.73
C ILE A 114 -15.37 0.24 -7.00
N PHE A 115 -15.38 -0.84 -6.23
CA PHE A 115 -14.20 -1.30 -5.51
C PHE A 115 -13.02 -1.55 -6.45
N LEU A 116 -13.22 -2.28 -7.55
CA LEU A 116 -12.17 -2.56 -8.52
C LEU A 116 -11.65 -1.28 -9.19
N ALA A 117 -12.55 -0.39 -9.63
CA ALA A 117 -12.16 0.87 -10.25
C ALA A 117 -11.32 1.74 -9.28
N ILE A 118 -11.78 1.92 -8.04
CA ILE A 118 -11.04 2.67 -7.03
C ILE A 118 -9.70 1.99 -6.71
N SER A 119 -9.64 0.66 -6.66
CA SER A 119 -8.41 -0.07 -6.40
C SER A 119 -7.36 0.16 -7.49
N VAL A 120 -7.76 0.19 -8.77
CA VAL A 120 -6.87 0.52 -9.90
C VAL A 120 -6.27 1.92 -9.72
N PHE A 121 -7.11 2.95 -9.51
CA PHE A 121 -6.64 4.32 -9.38
C PHE A 121 -5.83 4.55 -8.09
N TYR A 122 -6.29 4.02 -6.98
CA TYR A 122 -5.59 4.07 -5.69
C TYR A 122 -4.17 3.53 -5.82
N SER A 123 -4.03 2.30 -6.33
CA SER A 123 -2.73 1.65 -6.49
C SER A 123 -1.83 2.42 -7.47
N ALA A 124 -2.38 2.91 -8.60
CA ALA A 124 -1.61 3.66 -9.58
C ALA A 124 -1.04 4.95 -9.02
N ILE A 125 -1.83 5.68 -8.23
CA ILE A 125 -1.38 6.94 -7.61
C ILE A 125 -0.36 6.67 -6.51
N CYS A 126 -0.60 5.69 -5.63
CA CYS A 126 0.33 5.35 -4.56
C CYS A 126 1.68 4.89 -5.10
N SER A 127 1.70 4.03 -6.11
CA SER A 127 2.93 3.56 -6.75
C SER A 127 3.65 4.69 -7.51
N LEU A 128 2.90 5.59 -8.17
CA LEU A 128 3.50 6.75 -8.83
C LEU A 128 4.24 7.66 -7.83
N LEU A 129 3.60 7.95 -6.70
CA LEU A 129 4.23 8.72 -5.62
C LEU A 129 5.43 7.98 -5.03
N GLY A 130 5.30 6.67 -4.76
CA GLY A 130 6.39 5.85 -4.22
C GLY A 130 7.62 5.84 -5.13
N VAL A 131 7.43 5.51 -6.42
CA VAL A 131 8.54 5.48 -7.39
C VAL A 131 9.14 6.85 -7.61
N SER A 132 8.32 7.91 -7.62
CA SER A 132 8.85 9.28 -7.70
C SER A 132 9.77 9.60 -6.53
N VAL A 133 9.38 9.22 -5.32
CA VAL A 133 10.21 9.43 -4.11
C VAL A 133 11.51 8.66 -4.21
N ILE A 134 11.49 7.34 -4.47
CA ILE A 134 12.74 6.55 -4.54
C ILE A 134 13.66 7.02 -5.67
N SER A 135 13.11 7.49 -6.79
CA SER A 135 13.90 8.05 -7.89
C SER A 135 14.54 9.39 -7.52
N LEU A 136 13.79 10.29 -6.84
CA LEU A 136 14.31 11.60 -6.41
C LEU A 136 15.43 11.47 -5.37
N PHE A 137 15.37 10.47 -4.51
CA PHE A 137 16.38 10.25 -3.47
C PHE A 137 17.49 9.28 -3.88
N GLY A 138 17.52 8.86 -5.14
CA GLY A 138 18.58 8.01 -5.68
C GLY A 138 18.50 6.54 -5.25
N LEU A 139 17.37 6.09 -4.72
CA LEU A 139 17.14 4.72 -4.25
C LEU A 139 16.67 3.77 -5.37
N SER A 140 16.65 4.21 -6.63
CA SER A 140 16.29 3.38 -7.78
C SER A 140 17.32 3.47 -8.91
N VAL A 141 17.42 2.42 -9.70
CA VAL A 141 18.29 2.40 -10.89
C VAL A 141 17.80 3.44 -11.91
N PRO A 142 18.70 4.27 -12.46
CA PRO A 142 18.34 5.23 -13.49
C PRO A 142 17.64 4.59 -14.69
N ASN A 143 16.66 5.30 -15.27
CA ASN A 143 15.85 4.88 -16.42
C ASN A 143 14.87 3.73 -16.18
N HIS A 144 14.71 3.23 -14.95
CA HIS A 144 13.74 2.16 -14.63
C HIS A 144 12.41 2.68 -14.06
N PHE A 145 12.14 3.98 -14.13
CA PHE A 145 10.95 4.59 -13.54
C PHE A 145 9.65 3.89 -13.95
N ILE A 146 9.40 3.73 -15.26
CA ILE A 146 8.17 3.12 -15.78
C ILE A 146 8.08 1.64 -15.38
N PHE A 147 9.19 0.91 -15.45
CA PHE A 147 9.25 -0.49 -15.04
C PHE A 147 8.91 -0.62 -13.54
N ASN A 148 9.55 0.15 -12.69
CA ASN A 148 9.31 0.16 -11.25
C ASN A 148 7.88 0.57 -10.90
N TRP A 149 7.34 1.61 -11.57
CA TRP A 149 5.96 2.03 -11.39
C TRP A 149 4.99 0.91 -11.76
N THR A 150 5.21 0.22 -12.86
CA THR A 150 4.33 -0.87 -13.32
C THR A 150 4.32 -2.03 -12.34
N ILE A 151 5.51 -2.48 -11.87
CA ILE A 151 5.62 -3.58 -10.89
C ILE A 151 4.99 -3.19 -9.56
N TRP A 152 5.27 -1.99 -9.06
CA TRP A 152 4.71 -1.50 -7.80
C TRP A 152 3.19 -1.34 -7.89
N TRP A 153 2.68 -0.70 -8.95
CA TRP A 153 1.25 -0.59 -9.20
C TRP A 153 0.55 -1.95 -9.21
N GLN A 154 1.09 -2.90 -9.96
CA GLN A 154 0.58 -4.26 -10.02
C GLN A 154 0.58 -4.92 -8.64
N GLY A 155 1.66 -4.77 -7.89
CA GLY A 155 1.80 -5.33 -6.55
C GLY A 155 0.75 -4.82 -5.58
N ASP A 156 0.56 -3.50 -5.51
CA ASP A 156 -0.46 -2.86 -4.68
C ASP A 156 -1.87 -3.24 -5.12
N PHE A 157 -2.13 -3.28 -6.44
CA PHE A 157 -3.43 -3.65 -6.98
C PHE A 157 -3.78 -5.10 -6.65
N ILE A 158 -2.89 -6.06 -6.92
CA ILE A 158 -3.12 -7.49 -6.62
C ILE A 158 -3.30 -7.69 -5.11
N GLY A 159 -2.42 -7.11 -4.29
CA GLY A 159 -2.56 -7.17 -2.83
C GLY A 159 -3.91 -6.63 -2.35
N THR A 160 -4.38 -5.54 -2.96
CA THR A 160 -5.66 -4.90 -2.62
C THR A 160 -6.85 -5.77 -3.02
N ILE A 161 -6.90 -6.30 -4.25
CA ILE A 161 -8.05 -7.10 -4.71
C ILE A 161 -8.15 -8.47 -4.06
N ILE A 162 -7.05 -8.99 -3.51
CA ILE A 162 -7.06 -10.27 -2.78
C ILE A 162 -7.39 -10.03 -1.31
N LEU A 163 -6.60 -9.19 -0.62
CA LEU A 163 -6.67 -9.14 0.83
C LEU A 163 -7.81 -8.26 1.34
N THR A 164 -8.18 -7.19 0.64
CA THR A 164 -9.28 -6.33 1.09
C THR A 164 -10.62 -7.08 1.11
N PRO A 165 -11.05 -7.78 0.03
CA PRO A 165 -12.28 -8.57 0.07
C PRO A 165 -12.24 -9.67 1.12
N PHE A 166 -11.11 -10.36 1.24
CA PHE A 166 -10.94 -11.42 2.24
C PHE A 166 -11.19 -10.88 3.66
N LEU A 167 -10.51 -9.83 4.07
CA LEU A 167 -10.65 -9.26 5.41
C LEU A 167 -12.03 -8.64 5.64
N THR A 168 -12.54 -7.90 4.68
CA THR A 168 -13.85 -7.24 4.82
C THR A 168 -14.99 -8.25 4.87
N SER A 169 -14.94 -9.33 4.11
CA SER A 169 -15.99 -10.37 4.15
C SER A 169 -16.02 -11.13 5.48
N TRP A 170 -14.84 -11.34 6.11
CA TRP A 170 -14.74 -12.03 7.39
C TRP A 170 -15.13 -11.13 8.56
N LEU A 171 -14.65 -9.91 8.61
CA LEU A 171 -14.81 -9.03 9.76
C LEU A 171 -16.10 -8.22 9.73
N TYR A 172 -16.68 -7.96 8.54
CA TYR A 172 -17.96 -7.27 8.43
C TYR A 172 -19.13 -8.11 8.96
N ARG A 173 -19.01 -9.43 8.96
CA ARG A 173 -20.01 -10.34 9.58
C ARG A 173 -20.16 -10.14 11.09
N TYR A 174 -19.15 -9.60 11.78
CA TYR A 174 -19.19 -9.39 13.22
C TYR A 174 -19.85 -8.07 13.65
N HIS A 175 -20.05 -7.14 12.73
CA HIS A 175 -20.65 -5.83 13.03
C HIS A 175 -22.15 -5.73 12.69
N ILE A 176 -22.76 -6.78 12.14
CA ILE A 176 -24.20 -6.83 11.78
C ILE A 176 -25.01 -7.69 12.80
N LYS A 177 -24.58 -7.74 14.05
CA LYS A 177 -25.43 -8.32 15.14
C LYS A 177 -25.86 -7.23 16.09
#